data_b67012c984d55a9673ee08b6c30e9fe6
#
_entry.id   b67012c984d55a9673ee08b6c30e9fe6
#
_cell.length_a   1.000
_cell.length_b   1.000
_cell.length_c   1.000
_cell.angle_alpha   90.00
_cell.angle_beta   90.00
_cell.angle_gamma   90.00
#
_symmetry.space_group_name_H-M   'P 1'
#
loop_
_entity.id
_entity.type
_entity.pdbx_description
1 polymer ?
#
loop_
_entity_poly.entity_id
_entity_poly.type
_entity_poly.pdbx_seq_one_letter_code
_entity_poly.pdbx_strand_id
1 'polypeptide(L)'
;QWTVKHRYSDFHDLHEKLVSEKKIDKNLLPPKKIIGKNSKSLVEKRQKELEVYLQTLLVKFPVTAPKVLSHFLHFDLYEINGITAALAEELFHKGEQLLMAGEVFTIRPLQLYAVTQQLLQGKPSCANGDAKTDLGHILDFTCRLKYLKVSGTGGPFGTSNIQEHLLPFDLSIFKSLHQIEISHCGGKLIKGLTSSKHALATMSVRFSAMSMKEILVPEASEFDQWEPEGETSSCPVTAVIPTWRTLTTLDMSHNSISQIDDSVKLIPKIEFLDLSHNGVSLVENLQHLYNLVHLDLSYNKLTSLEGVHTKLGNIKTLNLAGNQLERLCGLNKLYSLVNLDLSNNKIEQIDEVKNIGNLPCLEKVVLSSNPLSIIPDYRTKVLAQFGDRASEVCLDNTITTEKELDTVEVLKAIQKAKEVKYKLSNSDKKISEDSRLTAASSKSNCSSLTVRPSSPSLPRPVSSSQGNHVCIVLLDSCGISVVLAEPVISACLLCSTAPANLT
;
A
#
# COMPACT_ATOMS: atom_id res chain seq x y z
N GLN A 1 -14.51 14.07 -14.98
CA GLN A 1 -14.24 14.98 -16.10
C GLN A 1 -12.84 14.74 -16.63
N TRP A 2 -12.68 14.84 -17.95
CA TRP A 2 -11.36 14.81 -18.60
C TRP A 2 -11.34 15.74 -19.79
N THR A 3 -10.15 16.10 -20.24
CA THR A 3 -9.96 17.05 -21.35
C THR A 3 -9.24 16.37 -22.51
N VAL A 4 -9.77 16.53 -23.72
CA VAL A 4 -9.18 16.08 -24.97
C VAL A 4 -8.89 17.29 -25.85
N LYS A 5 -7.74 17.31 -26.51
CA LYS A 5 -7.33 18.42 -27.40
C LYS A 5 -7.26 17.95 -28.83
N HIS A 6 -8.04 18.58 -29.72
CA HIS A 6 -8.06 18.26 -31.14
C HIS A 6 -8.01 19.51 -32.02
N ARG A 7 -7.40 19.36 -33.19
CA ARG A 7 -7.44 20.36 -34.27
C ARG A 7 -8.63 20.09 -35.17
N TYR A 8 -9.01 21.06 -36.00
CA TYR A 8 -10.07 20.82 -36.99
C TYR A 8 -9.75 19.69 -37.97
N SER A 9 -8.48 19.49 -38.34
CA SER A 9 -8.04 18.33 -39.14
C SER A 9 -8.47 17.00 -38.52
N ASP A 10 -8.33 16.88 -37.22
CA ASP A 10 -8.63 15.65 -36.51
C ASP A 10 -10.16 15.37 -36.53
N PHE A 11 -10.98 16.43 -36.43
CA PHE A 11 -12.44 16.32 -36.64
C PHE A 11 -12.82 15.91 -38.08
N HIS A 12 -12.07 16.40 -39.06
CA HIS A 12 -12.27 16.02 -40.46
C HIS A 12 -11.94 14.56 -40.68
N ASP A 13 -10.79 14.09 -40.15
CA ASP A 13 -10.36 12.69 -40.25
C ASP A 13 -11.32 11.75 -39.54
N LEU A 14 -11.82 12.15 -38.34
CA LEU A 14 -12.89 11.44 -37.63
C LEU A 14 -14.13 11.31 -38.50
N HIS A 15 -14.57 12.43 -39.07
CA HIS A 15 -15.78 12.51 -39.89
C HIS A 15 -15.65 11.61 -41.14
N GLU A 16 -14.56 11.69 -41.89
CA GLU A 16 -14.34 10.84 -43.06
C GLU A 16 -14.39 9.36 -42.74
N LYS A 17 -13.75 8.95 -41.64
CA LYS A 17 -13.81 7.56 -41.17
C LYS A 17 -15.22 7.11 -40.82
N LEU A 18 -15.97 7.92 -40.08
CA LEU A 18 -17.35 7.61 -39.72
C LEU A 18 -18.32 7.58 -40.95
N VAL A 19 -18.07 8.43 -41.94
CA VAL A 19 -18.80 8.41 -43.21
C VAL A 19 -18.48 7.18 -44.04
N SER A 20 -17.19 6.81 -44.15
CA SER A 20 -16.75 5.61 -44.88
C SER A 20 -17.34 4.31 -44.31
N GLU A 21 -17.54 4.27 -43.01
CA GLU A 21 -18.22 3.17 -42.32
C GLU A 21 -19.78 3.26 -42.42
N LYS A 22 -20.30 4.22 -43.16
CA LYS A 22 -21.73 4.50 -43.34
C LYS A 22 -22.50 4.75 -42.03
N LYS A 23 -21.82 5.24 -41.04
CA LYS A 23 -22.38 5.47 -39.70
C LYS A 23 -23.02 6.84 -39.55
N ILE A 24 -22.60 7.84 -40.36
CA ILE A 24 -23.09 9.23 -40.28
C ILE A 24 -23.27 9.86 -41.69
N ASP A 25 -24.03 10.99 -41.76
CA ASP A 25 -24.20 11.76 -42.98
C ASP A 25 -22.97 12.62 -43.30
N LYS A 26 -22.62 12.71 -44.59
CA LYS A 26 -21.50 13.49 -45.11
C LYS A 26 -21.57 14.98 -44.79
N ASN A 27 -22.77 15.53 -44.60
CA ASN A 27 -22.97 16.96 -44.38
C ASN A 27 -23.03 17.36 -42.90
N LEU A 28 -22.79 16.42 -41.97
CA LEU A 28 -22.89 16.68 -40.53
C LEU A 28 -21.75 17.58 -40.01
N LEU A 29 -20.55 17.47 -40.55
CA LEU A 29 -19.40 18.28 -40.11
C LEU A 29 -19.45 19.68 -40.77
N PRO A 30 -19.29 20.77 -39.98
CA PRO A 30 -19.19 22.13 -40.50
C PRO A 30 -17.99 22.28 -41.48
N PRO A 31 -18.20 22.94 -42.66
CA PRO A 31 -17.16 23.00 -43.69
C PRO A 31 -15.93 23.81 -43.28
N LYS A 32 -14.76 23.46 -43.82
CA LYS A 32 -13.49 24.16 -43.60
C LYS A 32 -13.54 25.56 -44.23
N LYS A 33 -13.47 26.62 -43.39
CA LYS A 33 -13.38 28.01 -43.85
C LYS A 33 -11.90 28.37 -44.06
N ILE A 34 -11.57 28.94 -45.24
CA ILE A 34 -10.20 29.24 -45.67
C ILE A 34 -9.81 30.69 -45.32
N ILE A 35 -10.75 31.62 -45.22
CA ILE A 35 -10.54 33.06 -45.04
C ILE A 35 -10.88 33.47 -43.59
N GLY A 36 -10.05 34.30 -42.98
CA GLY A 36 -10.32 34.89 -41.63
C GLY A 36 -10.02 33.98 -40.43
N LYS A 37 -9.09 33.08 -40.57
CA LYS A 37 -8.80 31.99 -39.60
C LYS A 37 -8.60 32.42 -38.14
N ASN A 38 -8.15 33.65 -37.88
CA ASN A 38 -7.80 34.13 -36.55
C ASN A 38 -8.78 35.16 -35.95
N SER A 39 -9.97 35.36 -36.58
CA SER A 39 -10.97 36.19 -35.98
C SER A 39 -11.66 35.52 -34.79
N LYS A 40 -11.67 36.17 -33.63
CA LYS A 40 -12.25 35.62 -32.37
C LYS A 40 -13.68 35.18 -32.56
N SER A 41 -14.50 35.97 -33.28
CA SER A 41 -15.89 35.64 -33.55
C SER A 41 -16.07 34.40 -34.43
N LEU A 42 -15.17 34.16 -35.39
CA LEU A 42 -15.21 32.95 -36.23
C LEU A 42 -14.77 31.70 -35.45
N VAL A 43 -13.81 31.85 -34.52
CA VAL A 43 -13.39 30.77 -33.64
C VAL A 43 -14.53 30.37 -32.72
N GLU A 44 -15.18 31.34 -32.07
CA GLU A 44 -16.35 31.08 -31.19
C GLU A 44 -17.53 30.44 -31.94
N LYS A 45 -17.80 30.90 -33.15
CA LYS A 45 -18.85 30.28 -33.99
C LYS A 45 -18.49 28.83 -34.32
N ARG A 46 -17.28 28.57 -34.71
CA ARG A 46 -16.80 27.21 -35.04
C ARG A 46 -16.83 26.29 -33.82
N GLN A 47 -16.49 26.80 -32.66
CA GLN A 47 -16.58 26.06 -31.41
C GLN A 47 -18.01 25.54 -31.21
N LYS A 48 -19.00 26.41 -31.30
CA LYS A 48 -20.42 26.03 -31.16
C LYS A 48 -20.88 25.03 -32.26
N GLU A 49 -20.45 25.21 -33.49
CA GLU A 49 -20.73 24.27 -34.56
C GLU A 49 -20.13 22.87 -34.32
N LEU A 50 -18.90 22.79 -33.84
CA LEU A 50 -18.24 21.52 -33.49
C LEU A 50 -18.83 20.89 -32.21
N GLU A 51 -19.29 21.70 -31.28
CA GLU A 51 -20.02 21.24 -30.08
C GLU A 51 -21.29 20.52 -30.48
N VAL A 52 -22.11 21.15 -31.35
CA VAL A 52 -23.34 20.54 -31.89
C VAL A 52 -23.01 19.25 -32.64
N TYR A 53 -21.93 19.25 -33.42
CA TYR A 53 -21.47 18.04 -34.13
C TYR A 53 -21.20 16.89 -33.16
N LEU A 54 -20.41 17.12 -32.10
CA LEU A 54 -20.08 16.07 -31.08
C LEU A 54 -21.35 15.64 -30.32
N GLN A 55 -22.20 16.58 -29.92
CA GLN A 55 -23.48 16.26 -29.25
C GLN A 55 -24.36 15.38 -30.13
N THR A 56 -24.42 15.67 -31.42
CA THR A 56 -25.18 14.86 -32.40
C THR A 56 -24.61 13.45 -32.50
N LEU A 57 -23.28 13.30 -32.50
CA LEU A 57 -22.62 11.98 -32.48
C LEU A 57 -22.94 11.20 -31.19
N LEU A 58 -22.88 11.84 -30.04
CA LEU A 58 -23.17 11.20 -28.76
C LEU A 58 -24.62 10.75 -28.63
N VAL A 59 -25.57 11.58 -29.13
CA VAL A 59 -26.99 11.20 -29.21
C VAL A 59 -27.21 10.03 -30.16
N LYS A 60 -26.46 9.98 -31.26
CA LYS A 60 -26.57 8.88 -32.25
C LYS A 60 -25.99 7.56 -31.75
N PHE A 61 -24.98 7.60 -30.84
CA PHE A 61 -24.32 6.45 -30.29
C PHE A 61 -24.42 6.42 -28.75
N PRO A 62 -25.65 6.24 -28.20
CA PRO A 62 -25.87 6.42 -26.75
C PRO A 62 -25.31 5.31 -25.87
N VAL A 63 -25.12 4.10 -26.42
CA VAL A 63 -24.68 2.93 -25.65
C VAL A 63 -23.23 2.57 -25.98
N THR A 64 -22.87 2.63 -27.26
CA THR A 64 -21.53 2.24 -27.69
C THR A 64 -21.06 3.12 -28.84
N ALA A 65 -20.03 3.87 -28.56
CA ALA A 65 -19.39 4.71 -29.56
C ALA A 65 -18.57 3.84 -30.55
N PRO A 66 -18.58 4.16 -31.86
CA PRO A 66 -17.64 3.55 -32.80
C PRO A 66 -16.19 3.73 -32.30
N LYS A 67 -15.34 2.74 -32.56
CA LYS A 67 -13.94 2.73 -32.08
C LYS A 67 -13.19 4.04 -32.41
N VAL A 68 -13.42 4.59 -33.60
CA VAL A 68 -12.81 5.87 -34.03
C VAL A 68 -13.27 7.04 -33.15
N LEU A 69 -14.54 7.10 -32.78
CA LEU A 69 -15.09 8.12 -31.88
C LEU A 69 -14.63 7.90 -30.44
N SER A 70 -14.59 6.65 -29.98
CA SER A 70 -14.07 6.28 -28.67
C SER A 70 -12.63 6.75 -28.48
N HIS A 71 -11.76 6.48 -29.42
CA HIS A 71 -10.36 6.96 -29.40
C HIS A 71 -10.28 8.49 -29.49
N PHE A 72 -11.08 9.13 -30.33
CA PHE A 72 -11.10 10.58 -30.46
C PHE A 72 -11.48 11.27 -29.14
N LEU A 73 -12.41 10.71 -28.38
CA LEU A 73 -12.89 11.26 -27.11
C LEU A 73 -12.16 10.67 -25.89
N HIS A 74 -11.19 9.78 -26.09
CA HIS A 74 -10.48 9.03 -25.05
C HIS A 74 -11.42 8.24 -24.11
N PHE A 75 -12.51 7.67 -24.64
CA PHE A 75 -13.41 6.81 -23.90
C PHE A 75 -12.72 5.53 -23.44
N ASP A 76 -11.81 5.01 -24.24
CA ASP A 76 -10.93 3.88 -23.92
C ASP A 76 -10.04 4.10 -22.68
N LEU A 77 -9.84 5.37 -22.28
CA LEU A 77 -9.05 5.72 -21.11
C LEU A 77 -9.89 6.15 -19.89
N TYR A 78 -11.08 6.71 -20.09
CA TYR A 78 -11.81 7.42 -19.03
C TYR A 78 -13.28 7.04 -18.88
N GLU A 79 -13.90 6.38 -19.87
CA GLU A 79 -15.31 6.00 -19.88
C GLU A 79 -15.48 4.49 -19.67
N ILE A 80 -16.43 4.08 -18.84
CA ILE A 80 -16.59 2.69 -18.38
C ILE A 80 -16.70 1.70 -19.54
N ASN A 81 -17.61 1.93 -20.50
CA ASN A 81 -17.80 0.99 -21.61
C ASN A 81 -16.61 1.00 -22.59
N GLY A 82 -16.00 2.16 -22.79
CA GLY A 82 -14.81 2.30 -23.62
C GLY A 82 -13.60 1.57 -23.04
N ILE A 83 -13.36 1.72 -21.73
CA ILE A 83 -12.29 1.03 -21.01
C ILE A 83 -12.48 -0.49 -21.06
N THR A 84 -13.68 -0.99 -20.75
CA THR A 84 -13.94 -2.42 -20.74
C THR A 84 -13.86 -3.04 -22.14
N ALA A 85 -14.37 -2.35 -23.17
CA ALA A 85 -14.25 -2.79 -24.57
C ALA A 85 -12.78 -2.85 -25.04
N ALA A 86 -11.98 -1.83 -24.73
CA ALA A 86 -10.57 -1.79 -25.09
C ALA A 86 -9.79 -2.90 -24.38
N LEU A 87 -10.02 -3.10 -23.07
CA LEU A 87 -9.39 -4.17 -22.29
C LEU A 87 -9.78 -5.57 -22.81
N ALA A 88 -11.06 -5.79 -23.11
CA ALA A 88 -11.53 -7.06 -23.68
C ALA A 88 -10.89 -7.36 -25.02
N GLU A 89 -10.81 -6.38 -25.94
CA GLU A 89 -10.14 -6.54 -27.23
C GLU A 89 -8.63 -6.82 -27.08
N GLU A 90 -7.95 -6.16 -26.17
CA GLU A 90 -6.54 -6.43 -25.88
C GLU A 90 -6.34 -7.87 -25.41
N LEU A 91 -7.16 -8.33 -24.47
CA LEU A 91 -7.08 -9.67 -23.91
C LEU A 91 -7.53 -10.74 -24.90
N PHE A 92 -8.48 -10.43 -25.79
CA PHE A 92 -8.82 -11.32 -26.91
C PHE A 92 -7.59 -11.59 -27.81
N HIS A 93 -6.78 -10.59 -28.08
CA HIS A 93 -5.62 -10.74 -28.96
C HIS A 93 -4.37 -11.27 -28.27
N LYS A 94 -4.15 -10.92 -27.00
CA LYS A 94 -2.88 -11.18 -26.28
C LYS A 94 -3.05 -12.02 -25.01
N GLY A 95 -4.28 -12.29 -24.54
CA GLY A 95 -4.51 -12.88 -23.24
C GLY A 95 -3.82 -14.23 -23.05
N GLU A 96 -3.91 -15.16 -24.02
CA GLU A 96 -3.24 -16.46 -23.95
C GLU A 96 -1.72 -16.32 -23.91
N GLN A 97 -1.15 -15.40 -24.70
CA GLN A 97 0.29 -15.14 -24.69
C GLN A 97 0.77 -14.62 -23.33
N LEU A 98 0.04 -13.69 -22.72
CA LEU A 98 0.34 -13.14 -21.40
C LEU A 98 0.25 -14.19 -20.30
N LEU A 99 -0.76 -15.08 -20.35
CA LEU A 99 -0.89 -16.19 -19.40
C LEU A 99 0.24 -17.20 -19.53
N MET A 100 0.66 -17.52 -20.75
CA MET A 100 1.76 -18.45 -21.01
C MET A 100 3.11 -17.88 -20.60
N ALA A 101 3.33 -16.58 -20.79
CA ALA A 101 4.56 -15.90 -20.39
C ALA A 101 4.76 -15.91 -18.87
N GLY A 102 3.67 -16.01 -18.10
CA GLY A 102 3.74 -15.97 -16.63
C GLY A 102 4.26 -14.64 -16.07
N GLU A 103 4.12 -13.58 -16.83
CA GLU A 103 4.54 -12.23 -16.42
C GLU A 103 3.49 -11.58 -15.52
N VAL A 104 3.93 -10.56 -14.77
CA VAL A 104 3.04 -9.76 -13.92
C VAL A 104 2.15 -8.89 -14.79
N PHE A 105 0.84 -9.14 -14.76
CA PHE A 105 -0.13 -8.31 -15.46
C PHE A 105 -0.43 -7.05 -14.65
N THR A 106 -0.22 -5.90 -15.26
CA THR A 106 -0.49 -4.61 -14.60
C THR A 106 -1.84 -4.07 -15.05
N ILE A 107 -2.69 -3.74 -14.08
CA ILE A 107 -4.00 -3.11 -14.29
C ILE A 107 -4.13 -1.89 -13.39
N ARG A 108 -4.95 -0.94 -13.79
CA ARG A 108 -5.19 0.30 -13.04
C ARG A 108 -6.49 0.22 -12.23
N PRO A 109 -6.59 0.94 -11.10
CA PRO A 109 -7.83 1.01 -10.32
C PRO A 109 -9.04 1.45 -11.16
N LEU A 110 -8.88 2.40 -12.08
CA LEU A 110 -9.94 2.84 -12.98
C LEU A 110 -10.42 1.72 -13.92
N GLN A 111 -9.52 0.88 -14.42
CA GLN A 111 -9.91 -0.27 -15.26
C GLN A 111 -10.68 -1.32 -14.43
N LEU A 112 -10.22 -1.63 -13.22
CA LEU A 112 -10.92 -2.53 -12.30
C LEU A 112 -12.28 -1.98 -11.89
N TYR A 113 -12.35 -0.68 -11.61
CA TYR A 113 -13.62 0.00 -11.34
C TYR A 113 -14.57 -0.14 -12.52
N ALA A 114 -14.11 0.12 -13.75
CA ALA A 114 -14.92 -0.02 -14.96
C ALA A 114 -15.46 -1.45 -15.14
N VAL A 115 -14.62 -2.46 -14.96
CA VAL A 115 -15.03 -3.88 -15.00
C VAL A 115 -16.07 -4.17 -13.90
N THR A 116 -15.83 -3.73 -12.68
CA THR A 116 -16.77 -3.90 -11.56
C THR A 116 -18.14 -3.26 -11.87
N GLN A 117 -18.14 -2.03 -12.38
CA GLN A 117 -19.39 -1.33 -12.74
C GLN A 117 -20.13 -2.02 -13.88
N GLN A 118 -19.41 -2.52 -14.89
CA GLN A 118 -20.00 -3.23 -16.00
C GLN A 118 -20.67 -4.55 -15.56
N LEU A 119 -20.05 -5.28 -14.65
CA LEU A 119 -20.61 -6.50 -14.06
C LEU A 119 -21.88 -6.22 -13.26
N LEU A 120 -21.93 -5.12 -12.53
CA LEU A 120 -23.10 -4.72 -11.74
C LEU A 120 -24.33 -4.34 -12.61
N GLN A 121 -24.09 -3.90 -13.84
CA GLN A 121 -25.19 -3.48 -14.73
C GLN A 121 -26.03 -4.65 -15.27
N GLY A 122 -25.55 -5.90 -15.20
CA GLY A 122 -26.26 -7.09 -15.67
C GLY A 122 -26.60 -7.07 -17.17
N LYS A 123 -25.96 -6.20 -17.96
CA LYS A 123 -26.19 -6.07 -19.40
C LYS A 123 -25.42 -7.15 -20.16
N PRO A 124 -25.88 -7.51 -21.40
CA PRO A 124 -25.14 -8.43 -22.24
C PRO A 124 -23.70 -7.94 -22.44
N SER A 125 -22.76 -8.87 -22.38
CA SER A 125 -21.32 -8.61 -22.47
C SER A 125 -20.87 -7.98 -23.80
N CYS A 126 -21.71 -8.10 -24.84
CA CYS A 126 -21.43 -7.67 -26.21
C CYS A 126 -22.52 -6.71 -26.71
N ALA A 127 -22.51 -5.46 -26.22
CA ALA A 127 -23.52 -4.45 -26.55
C ALA A 127 -23.56 -4.08 -28.05
N ASN A 128 -22.46 -4.33 -28.79
CA ASN A 128 -22.31 -3.99 -30.23
C ASN A 128 -22.39 -5.19 -31.15
N GLY A 129 -22.51 -6.40 -30.64
CA GLY A 129 -22.36 -7.63 -31.45
C GLY A 129 -20.92 -7.88 -31.92
N ASP A 130 -19.92 -7.14 -31.47
CA ASP A 130 -18.52 -7.40 -31.74
C ASP A 130 -17.96 -8.37 -30.70
N ALA A 131 -17.75 -9.63 -31.13
CA ALA A 131 -17.24 -10.68 -30.26
C ALA A 131 -15.88 -10.38 -29.61
N LYS A 132 -15.07 -9.49 -30.19
CA LYS A 132 -13.75 -9.13 -29.67
C LYS A 132 -13.79 -8.26 -28.42
N THR A 133 -14.89 -7.52 -28.23
CA THR A 133 -15.09 -6.63 -27.10
C THR A 133 -15.95 -7.27 -26.00
N ASP A 134 -16.13 -8.59 -26.05
CA ASP A 134 -16.90 -9.32 -25.06
C ASP A 134 -16.23 -9.33 -23.69
N LEU A 135 -16.96 -8.97 -22.65
CA LEU A 135 -16.51 -8.99 -21.26
C LEU A 135 -16.01 -10.39 -20.82
N GLY A 136 -16.48 -11.44 -21.46
CA GLY A 136 -16.05 -12.81 -21.25
C GLY A 136 -14.53 -13.02 -21.40
N HIS A 137 -13.88 -12.27 -22.29
CA HIS A 137 -12.42 -12.33 -22.46
C HIS A 137 -11.68 -11.80 -21.22
N ILE A 138 -12.22 -10.77 -20.56
CA ILE A 138 -11.67 -10.27 -19.31
C ILE A 138 -11.84 -11.30 -18.21
N LEU A 139 -13.04 -11.89 -18.08
CA LEU A 139 -13.35 -12.86 -17.03
C LEU A 139 -12.55 -14.16 -17.18
N ASP A 140 -12.41 -14.67 -18.40
CA ASP A 140 -11.59 -15.86 -18.66
C ASP A 140 -10.11 -15.61 -18.31
N PHE A 141 -9.56 -14.50 -18.75
CA PHE A 141 -8.19 -14.13 -18.45
C PHE A 141 -7.95 -13.96 -16.94
N THR A 142 -8.79 -13.15 -16.28
CA THR A 142 -8.62 -12.84 -14.84
C THR A 142 -8.80 -14.06 -13.95
N CYS A 143 -9.68 -15.00 -14.32
CA CYS A 143 -9.90 -16.26 -13.60
C CYS A 143 -8.63 -17.13 -13.56
N ARG A 144 -7.81 -17.09 -14.61
CA ARG A 144 -6.60 -17.91 -14.80
C ARG A 144 -5.30 -17.19 -14.39
N LEU A 145 -5.34 -15.88 -14.21
CA LEU A 145 -4.18 -15.05 -13.92
C LEU A 145 -3.56 -15.40 -12.57
N LYS A 146 -2.21 -15.51 -12.51
CA LYS A 146 -1.43 -15.83 -11.31
C LYS A 146 -0.72 -14.63 -10.69
N TYR A 147 -0.29 -13.67 -11.48
CA TYR A 147 0.54 -12.54 -11.05
C TYR A 147 -0.11 -11.23 -11.45
N LEU A 148 -0.59 -10.48 -10.46
CA LEU A 148 -1.33 -9.24 -10.66
C LEU A 148 -0.63 -8.06 -9.99
N LYS A 149 -0.57 -6.93 -10.69
CA LYS A 149 -0.17 -5.63 -10.16
C LYS A 149 -1.28 -4.61 -10.38
N VAL A 150 -1.79 -4.05 -9.29
CA VAL A 150 -2.73 -2.93 -9.31
C VAL A 150 -1.98 -1.67 -8.96
N SER A 151 -1.77 -0.80 -9.95
CA SER A 151 -0.98 0.42 -9.77
C SER A 151 -1.85 1.65 -10.01
N GLY A 152 -2.23 2.32 -8.92
CA GLY A 152 -2.89 3.61 -8.93
C GLY A 152 -1.89 4.77 -9.07
N THR A 153 -2.42 5.98 -9.11
CA THR A 153 -1.65 7.22 -9.14
C THR A 153 -1.87 8.00 -7.84
N GLY A 154 -0.82 8.67 -7.35
CA GLY A 154 -0.91 9.54 -6.18
C GLY A 154 -1.70 10.83 -6.39
N GLY A 155 -2.30 11.03 -7.56
CA GLY A 155 -3.07 12.21 -7.96
C GLY A 155 -3.99 11.94 -9.14
N PRO A 156 -4.51 12.98 -9.81
CA PRO A 156 -5.37 12.87 -10.98
C PRO A 156 -4.66 12.13 -12.12
N PHE A 157 -5.40 11.28 -12.82
CA PHE A 157 -4.86 10.52 -13.95
C PHE A 157 -4.94 11.31 -15.27
N GLY A 158 -3.79 11.52 -15.90
CA GLY A 158 -3.68 12.15 -17.23
C GLY A 158 -4.32 13.53 -17.27
N THR A 159 -5.27 13.73 -18.20
CA THR A 159 -6.00 15.00 -18.38
C THR A 159 -7.34 15.03 -17.63
N SER A 160 -7.55 14.10 -16.71
CA SER A 160 -8.81 13.99 -15.96
C SER A 160 -8.64 14.47 -14.51
N ASN A 161 -9.76 14.73 -13.84
CA ASN A 161 -9.84 14.93 -12.40
C ASN A 161 -10.14 13.61 -11.64
N ILE A 162 -10.05 12.47 -12.30
CA ILE A 162 -10.30 11.15 -11.71
C ILE A 162 -9.15 10.83 -10.74
N GLN A 163 -9.50 10.62 -9.48
CA GLN A 163 -8.56 10.22 -8.44
C GLN A 163 -8.71 8.71 -8.22
N GLU A 164 -7.78 7.94 -8.78
CA GLU A 164 -7.88 6.47 -8.80
C GLU A 164 -7.88 5.85 -7.40
N HIS A 165 -7.16 6.45 -6.43
CA HIS A 165 -7.11 5.98 -5.05
C HIS A 165 -8.47 6.08 -4.30
N LEU A 166 -9.45 6.80 -4.88
CA LEU A 166 -10.81 6.91 -4.34
C LEU A 166 -11.81 5.96 -5.04
N LEU A 167 -11.39 5.17 -6.02
CA LEU A 167 -12.28 4.29 -6.76
C LEU A 167 -12.39 2.93 -6.08
N PRO A 168 -13.61 2.46 -5.73
CA PRO A 168 -13.83 1.11 -5.25
C PRO A 168 -13.76 0.10 -6.39
N PHE A 169 -13.11 -1.03 -6.17
CA PHE A 169 -13.06 -2.13 -7.13
C PHE A 169 -13.13 -3.50 -6.46
N ASP A 170 -13.53 -4.50 -7.22
CA ASP A 170 -13.72 -5.87 -6.75
C ASP A 170 -12.72 -6.83 -7.42
N LEU A 171 -11.92 -7.50 -6.61
CA LEU A 171 -10.95 -8.50 -7.02
C LEU A 171 -11.53 -9.92 -7.06
N SER A 172 -12.84 -10.11 -6.83
CA SER A 172 -13.49 -11.41 -6.81
C SER A 172 -13.44 -12.16 -8.15
N ILE A 173 -13.20 -11.45 -9.26
CA ILE A 173 -12.98 -12.03 -10.58
C ILE A 173 -11.67 -12.81 -10.70
N PHE A 174 -10.69 -12.54 -9.82
CA PHE A 174 -9.41 -13.25 -9.80
C PHE A 174 -9.51 -14.47 -8.87
N LYS A 175 -9.38 -15.68 -9.43
CA LYS A 175 -9.55 -16.95 -8.68
C LYS A 175 -8.25 -17.68 -8.39
N SER A 176 -7.20 -17.39 -9.15
CA SER A 176 -5.96 -18.19 -9.19
C SER A 176 -4.71 -17.40 -8.82
N LEU A 177 -4.85 -16.22 -8.17
CA LEU A 177 -3.70 -15.39 -7.84
C LEU A 177 -2.76 -16.07 -6.85
N HIS A 178 -1.47 -16.10 -7.20
CA HIS A 178 -0.35 -16.51 -6.35
C HIS A 178 0.39 -15.31 -5.79
N GLN A 179 0.43 -14.22 -6.55
CA GLN A 179 1.05 -12.96 -6.14
C GLN A 179 0.18 -11.77 -6.52
N ILE A 180 0.06 -10.83 -5.61
CA ILE A 180 -0.59 -9.54 -5.86
C ILE A 180 0.26 -8.40 -5.31
N GLU A 181 0.39 -7.34 -6.12
CA GLU A 181 0.97 -6.06 -5.73
C GLU A 181 -0.09 -4.97 -5.88
N ILE A 182 -0.34 -4.21 -4.83
CA ILE A 182 -1.30 -3.10 -4.82
C ILE A 182 -0.58 -1.83 -4.36
N SER A 183 -0.71 -0.76 -5.12
CA SER A 183 -0.11 0.53 -4.76
C SER A 183 -1.00 1.71 -5.10
N HIS A 184 -1.01 2.74 -4.22
CA HIS A 184 -1.78 3.98 -4.38
C HIS A 184 -3.28 3.72 -4.57
N CYS A 185 -3.84 2.81 -3.78
CA CYS A 185 -5.27 2.48 -3.74
C CYS A 185 -5.81 2.74 -2.33
N GLY A 186 -7.10 3.06 -2.19
CA GLY A 186 -7.73 3.15 -0.88
C GLY A 186 -7.98 1.75 -0.30
N GLY A 187 -7.30 1.36 0.79
CA GLY A 187 -7.39 0.02 1.37
C GLY A 187 -8.82 -0.44 1.64
N LYS A 188 -9.65 0.45 2.22
CA LYS A 188 -11.07 0.19 2.51
C LYS A 188 -11.96 0.03 1.27
N LEU A 189 -11.48 0.42 0.10
CA LEU A 189 -12.23 0.39 -1.16
C LEU A 189 -11.96 -0.89 -1.95
N ILE A 190 -10.99 -1.70 -1.52
CA ILE A 190 -10.63 -2.98 -2.14
C ILE A 190 -11.59 -4.06 -1.64
N LYS A 191 -12.34 -4.67 -2.55
CA LYS A 191 -13.26 -5.77 -2.25
C LYS A 191 -12.80 -7.06 -2.92
N GLY A 192 -13.32 -8.19 -2.43
CA GLY A 192 -13.13 -9.50 -3.06
C GLY A 192 -11.72 -10.07 -3.00
N LEU A 193 -10.79 -9.47 -2.25
CA LEU A 193 -9.41 -9.97 -2.11
C LEU A 193 -9.36 -11.39 -1.54
N THR A 194 -10.31 -11.73 -0.68
CA THR A 194 -10.46 -13.04 -0.05
C THR A 194 -10.73 -14.18 -1.03
N SER A 195 -11.21 -13.87 -2.24
CA SER A 195 -11.48 -14.90 -3.27
C SER A 195 -10.24 -15.72 -3.67
N SER A 196 -9.04 -15.15 -3.51
CA SER A 196 -7.75 -15.80 -3.80
C SER A 196 -7.02 -16.33 -2.56
N LYS A 197 -7.61 -16.31 -1.36
CA LYS A 197 -6.98 -16.73 -0.09
C LYS A 197 -6.34 -18.12 -0.13
N HIS A 198 -6.90 -19.02 -0.91
CA HIS A 198 -6.45 -20.42 -0.99
C HIS A 198 -5.19 -20.60 -1.83
N ALA A 199 -4.85 -19.66 -2.70
CA ALA A 199 -3.73 -19.77 -3.64
C ALA A 199 -2.66 -18.68 -3.41
N LEU A 200 -3.02 -17.57 -2.77
CA LEU A 200 -2.15 -16.40 -2.64
C LEU A 200 -1.01 -16.66 -1.66
N ALA A 201 0.22 -16.64 -2.17
CA ALA A 201 1.45 -16.85 -1.41
C ALA A 201 2.19 -15.55 -1.08
N THR A 202 2.11 -14.57 -1.99
CA THR A 202 2.80 -13.28 -1.84
C THR A 202 1.83 -12.12 -2.02
N MET A 203 1.82 -11.20 -1.07
CA MET A 203 1.01 -9.97 -1.12
C MET A 203 1.88 -8.77 -0.79
N SER A 204 1.83 -7.74 -1.63
CA SER A 204 2.43 -6.43 -1.36
C SER A 204 1.37 -5.34 -1.48
N VAL A 205 1.21 -4.52 -0.44
CA VAL A 205 0.25 -3.41 -0.39
C VAL A 205 0.98 -2.17 0.11
N ARG A 206 1.20 -1.19 -0.77
CA ARG A 206 1.97 0.02 -0.47
C ARG A 206 1.18 1.29 -0.76
N PHE A 207 1.40 2.35 0.02
CA PHE A 207 0.74 3.65 -0.15
C PHE A 207 -0.79 3.55 -0.21
N SER A 208 -1.38 2.60 0.52
CA SER A 208 -2.78 2.20 0.32
C SER A 208 -3.55 1.98 1.63
N ALA A 209 -2.90 1.59 2.72
CA ALA A 209 -3.55 1.14 3.94
C ALA A 209 -3.22 2.01 5.17
N MET A 210 -4.16 2.15 6.09
CA MET A 210 -3.98 2.80 7.38
C MET A 210 -3.87 1.80 8.55
N SER A 211 -4.29 0.54 8.34
CA SER A 211 -4.16 -0.56 9.28
C SER A 211 -4.01 -1.90 8.53
N MET A 212 -3.48 -2.92 9.19
CA MET A 212 -3.40 -4.26 8.61
C MET A 212 -4.81 -4.87 8.46
N LYS A 213 -5.71 -4.55 9.37
CA LYS A 213 -7.10 -4.98 9.35
C LYS A 213 -7.83 -4.60 8.05
N GLU A 214 -7.57 -3.44 7.47
CA GLU A 214 -8.20 -3.01 6.20
C GLU A 214 -7.96 -3.98 5.04
N ILE A 215 -6.83 -4.70 5.06
CA ILE A 215 -6.41 -5.62 4.00
C ILE A 215 -6.70 -7.07 4.38
N LEU A 216 -6.39 -7.46 5.62
CA LEU A 216 -6.52 -8.84 6.06
C LEU A 216 -7.97 -9.24 6.40
N VAL A 217 -8.81 -8.26 6.75
CA VAL A 217 -10.21 -8.44 7.21
C VAL A 217 -11.19 -7.53 6.44
N PRO A 218 -11.17 -7.48 5.10
CA PRO A 218 -11.93 -6.48 4.35
C PRO A 218 -13.46 -6.67 4.47
N GLU A 219 -13.94 -7.92 4.47
CA GLU A 219 -15.38 -8.20 4.51
C GLU A 219 -15.97 -8.07 5.92
N ALA A 220 -15.13 -8.19 6.95
CA ALA A 220 -15.56 -8.11 8.34
C ALA A 220 -15.13 -6.80 9.02
N SER A 221 -14.69 -5.82 8.26
CA SER A 221 -14.29 -4.50 8.80
C SER A 221 -15.45 -3.76 9.51
N GLU A 222 -16.70 -4.15 9.23
CA GLU A 222 -17.93 -3.64 9.86
C GLU A 222 -18.27 -4.33 11.18
N PHE A 223 -17.61 -5.45 11.51
CA PHE A 223 -17.86 -6.17 12.76
C PHE A 223 -16.89 -5.74 13.86
N ASP A 224 -17.43 -5.45 15.03
CA ASP A 224 -16.63 -5.07 16.20
C ASP A 224 -15.86 -6.26 16.80
N GLN A 225 -16.44 -7.48 16.70
CA GLN A 225 -15.85 -8.71 17.22
C GLN A 225 -15.78 -9.78 16.14
N TRP A 226 -14.60 -10.33 15.94
CA TRP A 226 -14.35 -11.39 14.98
C TRP A 226 -13.26 -12.34 15.50
N GLU A 227 -13.24 -13.56 14.98
CA GLU A 227 -12.21 -14.55 15.29
C GLU A 227 -11.75 -15.29 14.03
N PRO A 228 -10.50 -15.78 14.03
CA PRO A 228 -10.01 -16.66 12.97
C PRO A 228 -10.77 -17.99 12.97
N GLU A 229 -10.95 -18.58 11.79
CA GLU A 229 -11.51 -19.91 11.64
C GLU A 229 -10.64 -20.95 12.39
N GLY A 230 -11.24 -21.73 13.28
CA GLY A 230 -10.59 -22.80 14.04
C GLY A 230 -10.11 -22.39 15.46
N GLU A 231 -10.27 -21.16 15.89
CA GLU A 231 -10.12 -20.79 17.29
C GLU A 231 -11.43 -21.03 18.06
N THR A 232 -11.31 -21.62 19.26
CA THR A 232 -12.45 -21.80 20.17
C THR A 232 -12.42 -20.70 21.21
N SER A 233 -13.30 -19.70 21.08
CA SER A 233 -13.47 -18.66 22.07
C SER A 233 -14.64 -18.92 22.99
N SER A 234 -14.52 -18.48 24.21
CA SER A 234 -15.61 -18.45 25.19
C SER A 234 -16.49 -17.20 25.08
N CYS A 235 -16.13 -16.25 24.23
CA CYS A 235 -16.86 -15.00 24.02
C CYS A 235 -17.81 -15.08 22.82
N PRO A 236 -18.96 -14.39 22.84
CA PRO A 236 -19.83 -14.29 21.68
C PRO A 236 -19.15 -13.52 20.56
N VAL A 237 -18.92 -14.19 19.43
CA VAL A 237 -18.28 -13.63 18.22
C VAL A 237 -19.35 -13.23 17.22
N THR A 238 -19.15 -12.11 16.57
CA THR A 238 -20.06 -11.63 15.53
C THR A 238 -19.68 -12.14 14.13
N ALA A 239 -18.41 -12.51 13.92
CA ALA A 239 -17.96 -13.07 12.65
C ALA A 239 -16.78 -14.04 12.81
N VAL A 240 -16.79 -15.13 12.02
CA VAL A 240 -15.67 -16.07 11.87
C VAL A 240 -15.01 -15.81 10.52
N ILE A 241 -13.71 -15.51 10.51
CA ILE A 241 -12.98 -15.15 9.32
C ILE A 241 -12.00 -16.24 8.93
N PRO A 242 -12.03 -16.73 7.67
CA PRO A 242 -11.05 -17.70 7.17
C PRO A 242 -9.63 -17.15 7.20
N THR A 243 -8.67 -17.95 7.64
CA THR A 243 -7.25 -17.61 7.65
C THR A 243 -6.63 -17.64 6.24
N TRP A 244 -5.55 -16.89 6.03
CA TRP A 244 -4.71 -16.91 4.83
C TRP A 244 -3.74 -18.09 4.92
N ARG A 245 -4.15 -19.26 4.44
CA ARG A 245 -3.43 -20.52 4.68
C ARG A 245 -2.17 -20.71 3.85
N THR A 246 -2.02 -19.98 2.76
CA THR A 246 -0.90 -20.09 1.81
C THR A 246 0.02 -18.88 1.82
N LEU A 247 -0.38 -17.78 2.48
CA LEU A 247 0.37 -16.54 2.50
C LEU A 247 1.62 -16.69 3.36
N THR A 248 2.79 -16.64 2.71
CA THR A 248 4.11 -16.72 3.35
C THR A 248 4.85 -15.39 3.34
N THR A 249 4.53 -14.51 2.40
CA THR A 249 5.18 -13.20 2.25
C THR A 249 4.15 -12.09 2.24
N LEU A 250 4.26 -11.16 3.19
CA LEU A 250 3.43 -9.96 3.27
C LEU A 250 4.31 -8.72 3.37
N ASP A 251 4.20 -7.85 2.39
CA ASP A 251 4.83 -6.54 2.37
C ASP A 251 3.75 -5.46 2.48
N MET A 252 3.75 -4.75 3.59
CA MET A 252 2.90 -3.58 3.85
C MET A 252 3.77 -2.35 4.15
N SER A 253 4.92 -2.26 3.53
CA SER A 253 5.81 -1.11 3.63
C SER A 253 5.19 0.16 3.02
N HIS A 254 5.73 1.32 3.41
CA HIS A 254 5.30 2.63 2.90
C HIS A 254 3.78 2.89 3.03
N ASN A 255 3.21 2.54 4.17
CA ASN A 255 1.81 2.82 4.51
C ASN A 255 1.70 3.81 5.69
N SER A 256 0.51 3.96 6.24
CA SER A 256 0.26 4.80 7.42
C SER A 256 -0.16 3.95 8.64
N ILE A 257 0.39 2.74 8.77
CA ILE A 257 0.07 1.79 9.83
C ILE A 257 0.71 2.28 11.12
N SER A 258 -0.09 2.50 12.15
CA SER A 258 0.36 3.02 13.46
C SER A 258 0.60 1.92 14.50
N GLN A 259 0.02 0.75 14.32
CA GLN A 259 0.14 -0.39 15.23
C GLN A 259 0.02 -1.72 14.49
N ILE A 260 0.63 -2.75 15.02
CA ILE A 260 0.46 -4.13 14.56
C ILE A 260 -0.80 -4.65 15.25
N ASP A 261 -1.94 -4.65 14.53
CA ASP A 261 -3.22 -5.05 15.07
C ASP A 261 -3.39 -6.58 15.12
N ASP A 262 -4.44 -7.07 15.75
CA ASP A 262 -4.71 -8.48 15.95
C ASP A 262 -5.08 -9.26 14.68
N SER A 263 -5.30 -8.57 13.54
CA SER A 263 -5.54 -9.21 12.24
C SER A 263 -4.38 -10.09 11.75
N VAL A 264 -3.19 -9.92 12.32
CA VAL A 264 -2.03 -10.80 12.08
C VAL A 264 -2.31 -12.27 12.43
N LYS A 265 -3.29 -12.57 13.28
CA LYS A 265 -3.74 -13.93 13.56
C LYS A 265 -4.29 -14.65 12.32
N LEU A 266 -4.73 -13.89 11.32
CA LEU A 266 -5.24 -14.43 10.06
C LEU A 266 -4.15 -14.91 9.09
N ILE A 267 -2.86 -14.66 9.39
CA ILE A 267 -1.71 -15.02 8.55
C ILE A 267 -0.74 -15.99 9.25
N PRO A 268 -1.19 -17.15 9.74
CA PRO A 268 -0.37 -18.03 10.60
C PRO A 268 0.84 -18.65 9.91
N LYS A 269 0.90 -18.64 8.57
CA LYS A 269 1.98 -19.22 7.75
C LYS A 269 3.02 -18.20 7.31
N ILE A 270 2.92 -16.96 7.77
CA ILE A 270 3.83 -15.90 7.34
C ILE A 270 5.28 -16.19 7.76
N GLU A 271 6.20 -16.09 6.83
CA GLU A 271 7.65 -16.25 7.00
C GLU A 271 8.38 -14.91 6.86
N PHE A 272 7.88 -14.07 5.94
CA PHE A 272 8.43 -12.74 5.66
C PHE A 272 7.36 -11.68 5.88
N LEU A 273 7.61 -10.74 6.80
CA LEU A 273 6.74 -9.59 7.08
C LEU A 273 7.54 -8.29 7.00
N ASP A 274 7.16 -7.43 6.05
CA ASP A 274 7.72 -6.09 5.90
C ASP A 274 6.68 -5.05 6.32
N LEU A 275 6.99 -4.29 7.36
CA LEU A 275 6.22 -3.15 7.87
C LEU A 275 7.07 -1.87 7.89
N SER A 276 8.13 -1.82 7.09
CA SER A 276 9.03 -0.67 7.02
C SER A 276 8.31 0.60 6.54
N HIS A 277 8.86 1.77 6.87
CA HIS A 277 8.31 3.06 6.47
C HIS A 277 6.82 3.24 6.85
N ASN A 278 6.52 2.96 8.11
CA ASN A 278 5.19 3.13 8.72
C ASN A 278 5.26 4.00 9.98
N GLY A 279 4.23 3.96 10.80
CA GLY A 279 4.13 4.71 12.05
C GLY A 279 4.13 3.82 13.30
N VAL A 280 4.59 2.57 13.21
CA VAL A 280 4.53 1.59 14.29
C VAL A 280 5.39 2.04 15.47
N SER A 281 4.82 2.08 16.67
CA SER A 281 5.50 2.52 17.91
C SER A 281 5.82 1.39 18.87
N LEU A 282 5.14 0.25 18.76
CA LEU A 282 5.32 -0.93 19.63
C LEU A 282 5.29 -2.21 18.79
N VAL A 283 6.11 -3.19 19.19
CA VAL A 283 6.08 -4.54 18.63
C VAL A 283 5.10 -5.37 19.45
N GLU A 284 3.97 -5.74 18.88
CA GLU A 284 2.92 -6.50 19.56
C GLU A 284 2.18 -7.46 18.60
N ASN A 285 1.35 -8.35 19.15
CA ASN A 285 0.50 -9.31 18.42
C ASN A 285 1.22 -10.35 17.55
N LEU A 286 2.56 -10.44 17.56
CA LEU A 286 3.34 -11.36 16.71
C LEU A 286 3.57 -12.75 17.33
N GLN A 287 3.15 -13.00 18.58
CA GLN A 287 3.41 -14.23 19.33
C GLN A 287 2.82 -15.50 18.71
N HIS A 288 1.85 -15.38 17.80
CA HIS A 288 1.21 -16.50 17.11
C HIS A 288 1.85 -16.81 15.74
N LEU A 289 2.80 -15.99 15.29
CA LEU A 289 3.48 -16.16 14.00
C LEU A 289 4.71 -17.08 14.15
N TYR A 290 4.48 -18.35 14.38
CA TYR A 290 5.54 -19.34 14.66
C TYR A 290 6.51 -19.56 13.49
N ASN A 291 6.09 -19.26 12.26
CA ASN A 291 6.90 -19.41 11.06
C ASN A 291 7.67 -18.13 10.67
N LEU A 292 7.47 -17.03 11.40
CA LEU A 292 8.09 -15.75 11.08
C LEU A 292 9.61 -15.82 11.23
N VAL A 293 10.32 -15.67 10.12
CA VAL A 293 11.78 -15.75 10.02
C VAL A 293 12.38 -14.38 9.73
N HIS A 294 11.70 -13.56 8.94
CA HIS A 294 12.16 -12.24 8.54
C HIS A 294 11.12 -11.18 8.91
N LEU A 295 11.57 -10.19 9.68
CA LEU A 295 10.73 -9.04 10.08
C LEU A 295 11.48 -7.74 9.79
N ASP A 296 10.89 -6.90 8.96
CA ASP A 296 11.36 -5.53 8.72
C ASP A 296 10.42 -4.52 9.39
N LEU A 297 10.97 -3.78 10.36
CA LEU A 297 10.32 -2.68 11.07
C LEU A 297 11.13 -1.38 10.92
N SER A 298 11.97 -1.30 9.90
CA SER A 298 12.79 -0.11 9.69
C SER A 298 11.97 1.13 9.38
N TYR A 299 12.51 2.29 9.71
CA TYR A 299 11.87 3.59 9.47
C TYR A 299 10.46 3.68 10.07
N ASN A 300 10.34 3.29 11.34
CA ASN A 300 9.13 3.39 12.14
C ASN A 300 9.34 4.34 13.34
N LYS A 301 8.51 4.25 14.36
CA LYS A 301 8.55 5.10 15.57
C LYS A 301 8.85 4.30 16.84
N LEU A 302 9.56 3.19 16.72
CA LEU A 302 9.87 2.34 17.87
C LEU A 302 10.82 3.05 18.84
N THR A 303 10.46 3.08 20.12
CA THR A 303 11.26 3.65 21.21
C THR A 303 11.74 2.61 22.22
N SER A 304 11.06 1.45 22.30
CA SER A 304 11.35 0.37 23.22
C SER A 304 11.18 -1.00 22.56
N LEU A 305 12.00 -1.94 22.99
CA LEU A 305 11.96 -3.36 22.59
C LEU A 305 11.57 -4.27 23.76
N GLU A 306 10.99 -3.71 24.81
CA GLU A 306 10.63 -4.47 26.00
C GLU A 306 9.63 -5.59 25.67
N GLY A 307 9.93 -6.81 26.14
CA GLY A 307 9.08 -7.98 25.90
C GLY A 307 9.11 -8.54 24.47
N VAL A 308 9.88 -8.00 23.54
CA VAL A 308 9.96 -8.47 22.14
C VAL A 308 10.35 -9.96 22.06
N HIS A 309 11.21 -10.44 22.95
CA HIS A 309 11.60 -11.86 23.00
C HIS A 309 10.44 -12.82 23.29
N THR A 310 9.34 -12.36 23.88
CA THR A 310 8.14 -13.18 24.10
C THR A 310 7.22 -13.22 22.87
N LYS A 311 7.44 -12.33 21.92
CA LYS A 311 6.61 -12.14 20.73
C LYS A 311 7.26 -12.66 19.45
N LEU A 312 8.60 -12.73 19.42
CA LEU A 312 9.40 -13.22 18.30
C LEU A 312 10.13 -14.48 18.69
N GLY A 313 9.64 -15.64 18.24
CA GLY A 313 10.24 -16.95 18.57
C GLY A 313 11.44 -17.29 17.68
N ASN A 314 11.21 -17.64 16.43
CA ASN A 314 12.22 -18.19 15.50
C ASN A 314 12.79 -17.15 14.53
N ILE A 315 12.79 -15.89 14.90
CA ILE A 315 13.26 -14.80 14.03
C ILE A 315 14.76 -14.95 13.73
N LYS A 316 15.12 -14.93 12.43
CA LYS A 316 16.50 -14.98 11.95
C LYS A 316 17.01 -13.63 11.48
N THR A 317 16.13 -12.84 10.86
CA THR A 317 16.48 -11.50 10.38
C THR A 317 15.53 -10.48 10.96
N LEU A 318 16.08 -9.50 11.65
CA LEU A 318 15.32 -8.40 12.25
C LEU A 318 15.93 -7.07 11.82
N ASN A 319 15.18 -6.29 11.06
CA ASN A 319 15.55 -4.94 10.66
C ASN A 319 14.80 -3.91 11.51
N LEU A 320 15.55 -3.12 12.27
CA LEU A 320 15.06 -2.05 13.15
C LEU A 320 15.71 -0.70 12.82
N ALA A 321 16.31 -0.57 11.65
CA ALA A 321 16.98 0.65 11.21
C ALA A 321 16.03 1.85 11.18
N GLY A 322 16.55 3.06 11.42
CA GLY A 322 15.75 4.29 11.27
C GLY A 322 14.63 4.45 12.30
N ASN A 323 14.80 3.93 13.51
CA ASN A 323 13.85 4.09 14.62
C ASN A 323 14.36 5.07 15.69
N GLN A 324 13.79 5.05 16.89
CA GLN A 324 14.15 5.92 17.99
C GLN A 324 14.64 5.12 19.22
N LEU A 325 15.29 3.99 18.96
CA LEU A 325 15.75 3.08 20.02
C LEU A 325 16.97 3.65 20.75
N GLU A 326 16.90 3.71 22.07
CA GLU A 326 18.01 4.08 22.95
C GLU A 326 18.59 2.86 23.68
N ARG A 327 17.75 1.84 23.91
CA ARG A 327 18.09 0.62 24.65
C ARG A 327 17.80 -0.63 23.85
N LEU A 328 18.64 -1.66 24.06
CA LEU A 328 18.53 -2.98 23.42
C LEU A 328 17.98 -4.06 24.35
N CYS A 329 17.48 -3.69 25.53
CA CYS A 329 16.80 -4.62 26.42
C CYS A 329 15.57 -5.21 25.70
N GLY A 330 15.39 -6.54 25.83
CA GLY A 330 14.33 -7.27 25.10
C GLY A 330 14.84 -8.09 23.91
N LEU A 331 16.05 -7.82 23.40
CA LEU A 331 16.69 -8.66 22.36
C LEU A 331 17.46 -9.85 22.91
N ASN A 332 17.81 -9.85 24.20
CA ASN A 332 18.75 -10.75 24.86
C ASN A 332 18.36 -12.25 24.85
N LYS A 333 17.16 -12.60 24.40
CA LYS A 333 16.68 -13.99 24.32
C LYS A 333 16.27 -14.41 22.89
N LEU A 334 16.60 -13.62 21.89
CA LEU A 334 16.36 -13.97 20.49
C LEU A 334 17.46 -14.91 19.97
N TYR A 335 17.51 -16.13 20.49
CA TYR A 335 18.62 -17.07 20.27
C TYR A 335 18.79 -17.52 18.82
N SER A 336 17.73 -17.44 17.99
CA SER A 336 17.76 -17.79 16.57
C SER A 336 18.19 -16.64 15.65
N LEU A 337 18.43 -15.43 16.21
CA LEU A 337 18.73 -14.24 15.44
C LEU A 337 20.12 -14.34 14.80
N VAL A 338 20.18 -14.15 13.47
CA VAL A 338 21.39 -14.21 12.65
C VAL A 338 21.78 -12.82 12.16
N ASN A 339 20.81 -12.07 11.65
CA ASN A 339 21.03 -10.73 11.09
C ASN A 339 20.21 -9.70 11.86
N LEU A 340 20.88 -8.65 12.33
CA LEU A 340 20.27 -7.54 13.07
C LEU A 340 20.73 -6.20 12.51
N ASP A 341 19.80 -5.39 12.03
CA ASP A 341 20.09 -4.02 11.65
C ASP A 341 19.47 -3.04 12.66
N LEU A 342 20.33 -2.26 13.31
CA LEU A 342 20.01 -1.22 14.29
C LEU A 342 20.53 0.15 13.85
N SER A 343 20.93 0.32 12.59
CA SER A 343 21.45 1.58 12.08
C SER A 343 20.44 2.72 12.20
N ASN A 344 20.93 3.96 12.24
CA ASN A 344 20.08 5.16 12.33
C ASN A 344 19.10 5.14 13.52
N ASN A 345 19.58 4.78 14.70
CA ASN A 345 18.85 4.85 15.98
C ASN A 345 19.50 5.85 16.94
N LYS A 346 19.09 5.85 18.20
CA LYS A 346 19.57 6.77 19.25
C LYS A 346 20.42 6.05 20.32
N ILE A 347 21.09 4.96 19.98
CA ILE A 347 21.89 4.17 20.91
C ILE A 347 23.17 4.95 21.22
N GLU A 348 23.37 5.34 22.49
CA GLU A 348 24.53 6.13 22.92
C GLU A 348 25.58 5.27 23.65
N GLN A 349 25.12 4.27 24.41
CA GLN A 349 25.97 3.54 25.32
C GLN A 349 26.42 2.19 24.72
N ILE A 350 27.74 1.94 24.71
CA ILE A 350 28.31 0.65 24.27
C ILE A 350 27.80 -0.51 25.13
N ASP A 351 27.50 -0.25 26.40
CA ASP A 351 27.02 -1.29 27.32
C ASP A 351 25.70 -1.90 26.90
N GLU A 352 24.88 -1.19 26.11
CA GLU A 352 23.63 -1.74 25.54
C GLU A 352 23.89 -2.94 24.61
N VAL A 353 25.07 -2.99 23.96
CA VAL A 353 25.46 -4.11 23.09
C VAL A 353 25.59 -5.44 23.86
N LYS A 354 25.76 -5.40 25.18
CA LYS A 354 25.75 -6.62 26.02
C LYS A 354 24.46 -7.42 25.88
N ASN A 355 23.33 -6.74 25.58
CA ASN A 355 22.04 -7.40 25.40
C ASN A 355 22.03 -8.34 24.17
N ILE A 356 22.87 -8.10 23.18
CA ILE A 356 22.96 -8.92 21.97
C ILE A 356 24.28 -9.72 21.88
N GLY A 357 25.29 -9.36 22.69
CA GLY A 357 26.60 -9.98 22.66
C GLY A 357 26.62 -11.49 22.95
N ASN A 358 25.64 -11.97 23.72
CA ASN A 358 25.50 -13.39 24.10
C ASN A 358 24.57 -14.19 23.17
N LEU A 359 24.06 -13.62 22.08
CA LEU A 359 23.16 -14.32 21.16
C LEU A 359 23.98 -15.33 20.32
N PRO A 360 23.70 -16.64 20.41
CA PRO A 360 24.58 -17.67 19.88
C PRO A 360 24.67 -17.74 18.36
N CYS A 361 23.62 -17.34 17.66
CA CYS A 361 23.51 -17.41 16.19
C CYS A 361 23.77 -16.08 15.49
N LEU A 362 24.05 -14.99 16.24
CA LEU A 362 24.16 -13.66 15.65
C LEU A 362 25.48 -13.52 14.88
N GLU A 363 25.39 -13.36 13.57
CA GLU A 363 26.53 -13.28 12.65
C GLU A 363 26.71 -11.85 12.09
N LYS A 364 25.63 -11.13 11.88
CA LYS A 364 25.66 -9.79 11.27
C LYS A 364 24.93 -8.78 12.12
N VAL A 365 25.63 -7.69 12.46
CA VAL A 365 25.08 -6.55 13.22
C VAL A 365 25.46 -5.25 12.54
N VAL A 366 24.48 -4.38 12.34
CA VAL A 366 24.70 -3.01 11.83
C VAL A 366 24.29 -2.03 12.92
N LEU A 367 25.23 -1.18 13.37
CA LEU A 367 25.04 -0.16 14.40
C LEU A 367 25.43 1.24 13.90
N SER A 368 25.80 1.36 12.64
CA SER A 368 26.20 2.62 12.01
C SER A 368 25.14 3.71 12.18
N SER A 369 25.57 4.97 12.15
CA SER A 369 24.67 6.14 12.31
C SER A 369 23.89 6.16 13.64
N ASN A 370 24.45 5.59 14.68
CA ASN A 370 24.03 5.77 16.08
C ASN A 370 25.01 6.69 16.81
N PRO A 371 24.64 7.39 17.89
CA PRO A 371 25.57 8.19 18.67
C PRO A 371 26.79 7.40 19.16
N LEU A 372 26.63 6.14 19.53
CA LEU A 372 27.74 5.27 19.95
C LEU A 372 28.82 5.07 18.86
N SER A 373 28.49 5.22 17.58
CA SER A 373 29.46 5.05 16.49
C SER A 373 30.52 6.16 16.39
N ILE A 374 30.32 7.28 17.09
CA ILE A 374 31.27 8.43 17.17
C ILE A 374 32.30 8.19 18.26
N ILE A 375 32.09 7.24 19.16
CA ILE A 375 32.97 6.97 20.28
C ILE A 375 34.37 6.47 19.76
N PRO A 376 35.49 7.03 20.24
CA PRO A 376 36.80 6.52 19.86
C PRO A 376 36.91 5.00 20.10
N ASP A 377 37.52 4.30 19.15
CA ASP A 377 37.65 2.83 19.16
C ASP A 377 36.32 2.08 19.22
N TYR A 378 35.26 2.70 18.67
CA TYR A 378 33.89 2.14 18.63
C TYR A 378 33.90 0.64 18.28
N ARG A 379 34.49 0.27 17.12
CA ARG A 379 34.44 -1.11 16.62
C ARG A 379 35.02 -2.12 17.61
N THR A 380 36.21 -1.86 18.12
CA THR A 380 36.86 -2.77 19.06
C THR A 380 36.12 -2.86 20.40
N LYS A 381 35.54 -1.74 20.87
CA LYS A 381 34.75 -1.72 22.10
C LYS A 381 33.42 -2.47 21.93
N VAL A 382 32.77 -2.37 20.76
CA VAL A 382 31.55 -3.13 20.43
C VAL A 382 31.91 -4.63 20.30
N LEU A 383 32.92 -4.97 19.52
CA LEU A 383 33.33 -6.35 19.31
C LEU A 383 33.75 -7.04 20.64
N ALA A 384 34.31 -6.29 21.58
CA ALA A 384 34.64 -6.83 22.91
C ALA A 384 33.38 -7.33 23.68
N GLN A 385 32.20 -6.84 23.39
CA GLN A 385 30.94 -7.29 24.00
C GLN A 385 30.50 -8.67 23.51
N PHE A 386 30.98 -9.13 22.34
CA PHE A 386 30.71 -10.46 21.79
C PHE A 386 31.61 -11.56 22.37
N GLY A 387 32.58 -11.19 23.20
CA GLY A 387 33.45 -12.18 23.85
C GLY A 387 34.27 -13.00 22.84
N ASP A 388 34.25 -14.34 22.97
CA ASP A 388 35.03 -15.21 22.10
C ASP A 388 34.49 -15.29 20.67
N ARG A 389 33.26 -14.80 20.42
CA ARG A 389 32.63 -14.72 19.11
C ARG A 389 32.97 -13.46 18.32
N ALA A 390 33.84 -12.59 18.82
CA ALA A 390 34.22 -11.35 18.14
C ALA A 390 34.76 -11.56 16.71
N SER A 391 35.42 -12.71 16.45
CA SER A 391 35.93 -13.10 15.13
C SER A 391 34.83 -13.56 14.15
N GLU A 392 33.66 -13.99 14.66
CA GLU A 392 32.56 -14.53 13.87
C GLU A 392 31.57 -13.45 13.44
N VAL A 393 31.55 -12.32 14.15
CA VAL A 393 30.54 -11.25 13.93
C VAL A 393 31.02 -10.24 12.90
N CYS A 394 30.23 -10.06 11.87
CA CYS A 394 30.38 -8.99 10.89
C CYS A 394 29.70 -7.72 11.42
N LEU A 395 30.48 -6.72 11.82
CA LEU A 395 30.01 -5.44 12.32
C LEU A 395 30.03 -4.39 11.20
N ASP A 396 28.90 -3.69 10.98
CA ASP A 396 28.74 -2.64 9.96
C ASP A 396 29.19 -3.09 8.55
N ASN A 397 28.81 -4.31 8.17
CA ASN A 397 29.15 -4.95 6.88
C ASN A 397 30.66 -5.17 6.66
N THR A 398 31.48 -5.10 7.69
CA THR A 398 32.91 -5.35 7.61
C THR A 398 33.34 -6.48 8.58
N ILE A 399 34.15 -7.39 8.08
CA ILE A 399 34.69 -8.50 8.86
C ILE A 399 35.73 -7.96 9.85
N THR A 400 35.87 -8.60 11.03
CA THR A 400 36.85 -8.25 12.04
C THR A 400 38.25 -8.58 11.56
N THR A 401 39.18 -7.65 11.70
CA THR A 401 40.59 -7.81 11.34
C THR A 401 41.42 -8.41 12.51
N GLU A 402 42.55 -9.05 12.22
CA GLU A 402 43.45 -9.58 13.27
C GLU A 402 43.90 -8.52 14.28
N LYS A 403 44.21 -7.30 13.81
CA LYS A 403 44.59 -6.19 14.70
C LYS A 403 43.45 -5.76 15.63
N GLU A 404 42.22 -5.83 15.15
CA GLU A 404 41.06 -5.54 16.00
C GLU A 404 40.87 -6.64 17.02
N LEU A 405 41.09 -7.92 16.67
CA LEU A 405 41.01 -9.05 17.59
C LEU A 405 42.09 -8.96 18.74
N ASP A 406 43.31 -8.61 18.41
CA ASP A 406 44.36 -8.36 19.43
C ASP A 406 43.92 -7.28 20.42
N THR A 407 43.36 -6.18 19.91
CA THR A 407 42.84 -5.09 20.75
C THR A 407 41.66 -5.53 21.60
N VAL A 408 40.77 -6.34 21.03
CA VAL A 408 39.59 -6.90 21.72
C VAL A 408 40.03 -7.80 22.88
N GLU A 409 41.06 -8.63 22.70
CA GLU A 409 41.60 -9.48 23.78
C GLU A 409 42.12 -8.66 24.94
N VAL A 410 42.88 -7.59 24.67
CA VAL A 410 43.36 -6.67 25.70
C VAL A 410 42.20 -6.01 26.45
N LEU A 411 41.15 -5.54 25.73
CA LEU A 411 39.98 -4.94 26.35
C LEU A 411 39.22 -5.95 27.24
N LYS A 412 39.08 -7.21 26.80
CA LYS A 412 38.48 -8.28 27.60
C LYS A 412 39.27 -8.53 28.90
N ALA A 413 40.60 -8.60 28.83
CA ALA A 413 41.45 -8.78 30.00
C ALA A 413 41.26 -7.63 31.01
N ILE A 414 41.23 -6.39 30.54
CA ILE A 414 41.00 -5.20 31.38
C ILE A 414 39.59 -5.25 32.02
N GLN A 415 38.56 -5.66 31.27
CA GLN A 415 37.21 -5.76 31.78
C GLN A 415 37.08 -6.83 32.86
N LYS A 416 37.62 -8.03 32.62
CA LYS A 416 37.68 -9.10 33.63
C LYS A 416 38.42 -8.67 34.91
N ALA A 417 39.53 -7.96 34.78
CA ALA A 417 40.27 -7.42 35.93
C ALA A 417 39.43 -6.40 36.73
N LYS A 418 38.67 -5.53 36.04
CA LYS A 418 37.74 -4.57 36.70
C LYS A 418 36.61 -5.29 37.44
N GLU A 419 36.01 -6.32 36.85
CA GLU A 419 34.92 -7.11 37.47
C GLU A 419 35.42 -7.87 38.72
N VAL A 420 36.60 -8.46 38.68
CA VAL A 420 37.22 -9.13 39.84
C VAL A 420 37.46 -8.09 40.94
N LYS A 421 38.02 -6.94 40.61
CA LYS A 421 38.26 -5.86 41.60
C LYS A 421 36.97 -5.36 42.23
N TYR A 422 35.91 -5.23 41.44
CA TYR A 422 34.57 -4.81 41.93
C TYR A 422 33.90 -5.85 42.83
N LYS A 423 34.03 -7.16 42.49
CA LYS A 423 33.58 -8.28 43.34
C LYS A 423 34.29 -8.33 44.67
N LEU A 424 35.63 -8.13 44.68
CA LEU A 424 36.43 -8.06 45.87
C LEU A 424 36.03 -6.88 46.77
N SER A 425 35.86 -5.69 46.19
CA SER A 425 35.47 -4.49 46.97
C SER A 425 34.05 -4.57 47.55
N ASN A 426 33.16 -5.34 46.94
CA ASN A 426 31.79 -5.53 47.46
C ASN A 426 31.69 -6.66 48.48
N SER A 427 32.62 -7.65 48.44
CA SER A 427 32.72 -8.65 49.51
C SER A 427 33.19 -8.02 50.82
N ASP A 428 34.11 -7.03 50.76
CA ASP A 428 34.54 -6.29 51.95
C ASP A 428 33.47 -5.35 52.54
N LYS A 429 32.52 -4.85 51.73
CA LYS A 429 31.39 -4.05 52.18
C LYS A 429 30.28 -4.87 52.79
N LYS A 430 30.10 -6.15 52.41
CA LYS A 430 29.04 -7.02 52.98
C LYS A 430 29.33 -7.49 54.38
N ILE A 431 30.58 -7.36 54.87
CA ILE A 431 30.95 -7.69 56.24
C ILE A 431 30.65 -6.55 57.24
N SER A 432 30.34 -5.33 56.75
CA SER A 432 30.08 -4.15 57.60
C SER A 432 28.64 -3.67 57.69
N GLU A 433 27.67 -4.30 57.00
CA GLU A 433 26.25 -3.81 56.96
C GLU A 433 25.18 -4.80 57.49
N ASP A 434 25.57 -5.81 58.27
CA ASP A 434 24.57 -6.70 58.90
C ASP A 434 24.02 -6.17 60.21
N SER A 435 23.94 -4.86 60.33
CA SER A 435 23.30 -4.20 61.46
C SER A 435 22.62 -2.89 61.08
N ARG A 436 21.45 -2.96 60.49
CA ARG A 436 20.31 -2.01 60.70
C ARG A 436 19.10 -2.46 59.90
N LEU A 437 18.22 -3.06 60.64
CA LEU A 437 16.83 -3.37 60.27
C LEU A 437 15.93 -2.15 60.41
N THR A 438 14.92 -2.17 59.59
CA THR A 438 13.49 -1.86 59.82
C THR A 438 12.91 -0.54 59.32
N ALA A 439 11.83 -0.77 58.60
CA ALA A 439 10.55 -0.08 58.56
C ALA A 439 10.40 1.17 57.67
N ALA A 440 9.56 1.15 56.68
CA ALA A 440 8.16 1.43 56.76
C ALA A 440 7.47 1.48 55.39
N SER A 441 6.30 0.91 55.40
CA SER A 441 5.24 0.89 54.41
C SER A 441 4.59 2.27 54.22
N SER A 442 4.17 2.61 53.00
CA SER A 442 2.87 3.28 52.81
C SER A 442 2.38 3.27 51.35
N LYS A 443 1.13 2.94 51.25
CA LYS A 443 0.26 2.88 50.08
C LYS A 443 -0.15 4.30 49.62
N SER A 444 -0.41 4.51 48.34
CA SER A 444 -1.50 5.40 47.96
C SER A 444 -2.07 5.02 46.59
N ASN A 445 -3.37 4.82 46.64
CA ASN A 445 -4.28 4.69 45.47
C ASN A 445 -4.47 6.04 44.78
N CYS A 446 -4.70 6.05 43.49
CA CYS A 446 -5.63 7.00 42.93
C CYS A 446 -6.30 6.51 41.63
N SER A 447 -7.55 6.83 41.57
CA SER A 447 -8.68 6.40 40.80
C SER A 447 -8.80 6.98 39.40
N SER A 448 -9.56 6.24 38.62
CA SER A 448 -10.11 6.48 37.27
C SER A 448 -10.99 7.72 37.12
N LEU A 449 -10.97 8.31 35.93
CA LEU A 449 -12.10 9.09 35.39
C LEU A 449 -12.20 8.86 33.85
N THR A 450 -13.35 8.32 33.50
CA THR A 450 -13.86 8.14 32.12
C THR A 450 -14.57 9.38 31.63
N VAL A 451 -14.34 9.77 30.37
CA VAL A 451 -15.23 10.70 29.63
C VAL A 451 -15.40 10.18 28.21
N ARG A 452 -16.66 9.94 27.83
CA ARG A 452 -17.11 9.71 26.46
C ARG A 452 -17.44 11.04 25.79
N PRO A 453 -17.33 11.13 24.46
CA PRO A 453 -18.26 11.95 23.71
C PRO A 453 -19.01 11.20 22.60
N SER A 454 -20.21 11.72 22.40
CA SER A 454 -21.28 11.35 21.51
C SER A 454 -21.05 11.62 20.03
N SER A 455 -21.67 10.77 19.19
CA SER A 455 -21.75 10.86 17.72
C SER A 455 -22.86 11.82 17.24
N PRO A 456 -22.75 12.37 16.05
CA PRO A 456 -23.89 12.90 15.30
C PRO A 456 -24.17 12.14 13.99
N SER A 457 -25.46 12.09 13.71
CA SER A 457 -26.17 11.41 12.63
C SER A 457 -25.99 12.01 11.24
N LEU A 458 -26.08 11.14 10.21
CA LEU A 458 -26.06 11.44 8.77
C LEU A 458 -27.44 11.76 8.21
N PRO A 459 -27.56 12.59 7.19
CA PRO A 459 -28.76 12.68 6.34
C PRO A 459 -28.62 11.91 5.02
N ARG A 460 -29.76 11.39 4.53
CA ARG A 460 -29.94 10.61 3.30
C ARG A 460 -29.90 11.46 2.03
N PRO A 461 -29.49 10.89 0.87
CA PRO A 461 -29.46 11.63 -0.40
C PRO A 461 -30.78 11.56 -1.17
N VAL A 462 -31.04 12.64 -1.89
CA VAL A 462 -32.14 12.78 -2.84
C VAL A 462 -31.61 12.51 -4.24
N SER A 463 -32.39 11.75 -5.05
CA SER A 463 -32.07 11.38 -6.41
C SER A 463 -32.46 12.51 -7.39
N SER A 464 -31.57 12.86 -8.32
CA SER A 464 -31.90 13.61 -9.52
C SER A 464 -31.16 13.10 -10.75
N SER A 465 -31.91 12.75 -11.78
CA SER A 465 -31.44 12.36 -13.10
C SER A 465 -30.90 13.58 -13.85
N GLN A 466 -29.64 13.53 -14.31
CA GLN A 466 -29.13 14.54 -15.23
C GLN A 466 -28.36 13.90 -16.39
N GLY A 467 -28.63 14.38 -17.61
CA GLY A 467 -28.04 13.91 -18.84
C GLY A 467 -26.58 14.34 -19.02
N ASN A 468 -25.91 13.67 -19.94
CA ASN A 468 -24.52 13.90 -20.31
C ASN A 468 -24.31 15.33 -20.83
N HIS A 469 -23.53 16.14 -20.12
CA HIS A 469 -23.13 17.47 -20.57
C HIS A 469 -21.72 17.45 -21.17
N VAL A 470 -21.62 17.85 -22.44
CA VAL A 470 -20.35 18.15 -23.10
C VAL A 470 -20.15 19.66 -23.07
N CYS A 471 -19.02 20.10 -22.51
CA CYS A 471 -18.64 21.51 -22.56
C CYS A 471 -17.32 21.65 -23.33
N ILE A 472 -17.28 22.51 -24.35
CA ILE A 472 -16.10 22.80 -25.16
C ILE A 472 -15.47 24.10 -24.67
N VAL A 473 -14.21 24.05 -24.25
CA VAL A 473 -13.43 25.21 -23.81
C VAL A 473 -12.34 25.50 -24.84
N LEU A 474 -12.22 26.76 -25.25
CA LEU A 474 -11.12 27.22 -26.11
C LEU A 474 -9.90 27.55 -25.26
N LEU A 475 -8.75 27.05 -25.68
CA LEU A 475 -7.44 27.50 -25.24
C LEU A 475 -6.72 28.17 -26.40
N ASP A 476 -6.03 29.27 -26.09
CA ASP A 476 -5.37 30.13 -27.08
C ASP A 476 -4.47 29.36 -28.07
N SER A 477 -4.62 29.78 -29.32
CA SER A 477 -3.77 29.63 -30.52
C SER A 477 -3.47 28.27 -31.12
N CYS A 478 -3.74 27.11 -30.50
CA CYS A 478 -3.36 25.82 -31.13
C CYS A 478 -4.33 24.62 -30.97
N GLY A 479 -5.50 24.71 -30.35
CA GLY A 479 -6.38 23.55 -30.24
C GLY A 479 -7.76 23.80 -29.59
N ILE A 480 -8.68 22.88 -29.82
CA ILE A 480 -10.01 22.85 -29.19
C ILE A 480 -9.96 21.84 -28.08
N SER A 481 -10.29 22.24 -26.84
CA SER A 481 -10.40 21.32 -25.72
C SER A 481 -11.86 20.94 -25.50
N VAL A 482 -12.12 19.65 -25.40
CA VAL A 482 -13.43 19.07 -25.11
C VAL A 482 -13.38 18.57 -23.67
N VAL A 483 -14.27 19.07 -22.82
CA VAL A 483 -14.43 18.61 -21.45
C VAL A 483 -15.63 17.69 -21.39
N LEU A 484 -15.39 16.45 -20.98
CA LEU A 484 -16.40 15.41 -20.88
C LEU A 484 -16.66 15.08 -19.41
N ALA A 485 -17.94 15.02 -19.02
CA ALA A 485 -18.36 14.67 -17.67
C ALA A 485 -19.29 13.46 -17.70
N GLU A 486 -18.99 12.44 -16.91
CA GLU A 486 -19.91 11.33 -16.66
C GLU A 486 -20.81 11.61 -15.46
N PRO A 487 -22.11 11.25 -15.52
CA PRO A 487 -23.05 11.50 -14.43
C PRO A 487 -22.78 10.67 -13.17
N VAL A 488 -22.05 9.55 -13.26
CA VAL A 488 -21.84 8.62 -12.14
C VAL A 488 -20.69 9.05 -11.21
N ILE A 489 -19.74 9.84 -11.69
CA ILE A 489 -18.59 10.30 -10.89
C ILE A 489 -18.92 11.61 -10.14
N SER A 490 -19.95 12.33 -10.53
CA SER A 490 -20.35 13.62 -9.94
C SER A 490 -20.96 13.52 -8.53
N ALA A 491 -21.46 12.38 -8.13
CA ALA A 491 -22.16 12.23 -6.84
C ALA A 491 -21.25 12.22 -5.59
N CYS A 492 -19.93 12.01 -5.75
CA CYS A 492 -18.97 11.95 -4.63
C CYS A 492 -18.13 13.23 -4.42
N LEU A 493 -18.23 14.24 -5.29
CA LEU A 493 -17.31 15.39 -5.26
C LEU A 493 -17.94 16.76 -4.88
N LEU A 494 -19.19 16.81 -4.41
CA LEU A 494 -19.85 18.05 -4.01
C LEU A 494 -19.75 18.39 -2.50
N CYS A 495 -18.68 18.01 -1.83
CA CYS A 495 -18.39 18.46 -0.47
C CYS A 495 -16.99 19.03 -0.34
N SER A 496 -16.70 20.15 -0.99
CA SER A 496 -15.78 21.20 -0.45
C SER A 496 -15.58 22.32 -1.46
N THR A 497 -16.44 23.30 -1.42
CA THR A 497 -16.08 24.67 -1.82
C THR A 497 -16.59 25.62 -0.75
N ALA A 498 -15.70 25.99 0.16
CA ALA A 498 -15.86 27.21 0.95
C ALA A 498 -15.33 28.39 0.12
N PRO A 499 -15.98 29.55 0.13
CA PRO A 499 -15.57 30.69 -0.68
C PRO A 499 -14.36 31.39 -0.04
N ALA A 500 -13.34 31.67 -0.84
CA ALA A 500 -12.28 32.61 -0.49
C ALA A 500 -12.85 34.03 -0.56
N ASN A 501 -12.91 34.71 0.57
CA ASN A 501 -13.14 36.15 0.63
C ASN A 501 -11.89 36.92 0.19
N LEU A 502 -12.15 37.88 -0.70
CA LEU A 502 -11.32 39.00 -1.07
C LEU A 502 -11.05 39.94 0.13
N THR A 503 -9.82 40.26 0.38
CA THR A 503 -9.27 41.63 0.48
C THR A 503 -7.80 41.59 0.19
#